data_c66589c91010fffa954b027100c93c81
#
_entry.id   c66589c91010fffa954b027100c93c81
#
_cell.length_a   1.000
_cell.length_b   1.000
_cell.length_c   1.000
_cell.angle_alpha   90.00
_cell.angle_beta   90.00
_cell.angle_gamma   90.00
#
_symmetry.space_group_name_H-M   'P 1'
#
loop_
_entity.id
_entity.type
_entity.pdbx_description
1 polymer ?
#
loop_
_entity_poly.entity_id
_entity_poly.type
_entity_poly.pdbx_seq_one_letter_code
_entity_poly.pdbx_strand_id
1 'polypeptide(L)'
;DSNKDSVLKSINTRQIATGQVTDFNAKIQSLQDQLTALGSVKGTKKGEITSPSSGYFVSSTDGYESTFSYNDATNLTVDDLKTKKDQKAETQDSSVIGKICDSYNWYVACIVPADTASRLKEDAQVSIQLPFVSSGDIPATVAAVNQTDGASEAAVILKCNYMSDTLSKVRDETIQININTYTGIRVSQQSVRFQTVSKDVTDENGNTTTVTKDVKGVYILYGNSIKFVEIVPLYSSNNYVICDPDPDTSELMTSETLTLYDEVVVGGKDLYDGKMVK
;
A
#
# COMPACT_ATOMS: atom_id res chain seq x y z
N ASP A 1 -21.20 -18.72 -10.92
CA ASP A 1 -20.69 -19.56 -9.81
C ASP A 1 -19.86 -18.76 -8.81
N SER A 2 -19.06 -17.77 -9.24
CA SER A 2 -18.23 -16.93 -8.35
C SER A 2 -19.03 -16.22 -7.22
N ASN A 3 -20.22 -15.71 -7.51
CA ASN A 3 -21.06 -15.06 -6.51
C ASN A 3 -21.60 -16.02 -5.46
N LYS A 4 -21.84 -17.28 -5.84
CA LYS A 4 -22.31 -18.33 -4.93
C LYS A 4 -21.23 -18.69 -3.91
N ASP A 5 -20.00 -18.82 -4.36
CA ASP A 5 -18.86 -19.16 -3.50
C ASP A 5 -18.51 -18.01 -2.53
N SER A 6 -18.60 -16.77 -2.99
CA SER A 6 -18.42 -15.58 -2.14
C SER A 6 -19.49 -15.48 -1.05
N VAL A 7 -20.76 -15.72 -1.40
CA VAL A 7 -21.87 -15.72 -0.41
C VAL A 7 -21.70 -16.86 0.59
N LEU A 8 -21.35 -18.07 0.14
CA LEU A 8 -21.10 -19.22 1.01
C LEU A 8 -19.93 -18.96 1.96
N LYS A 9 -18.84 -18.36 1.46
CA LYS A 9 -17.69 -17.97 2.30
C LYS A 9 -18.09 -16.96 3.36
N SER A 10 -18.87 -15.94 2.99
CA SER A 10 -19.36 -14.92 3.94
C SER A 10 -20.29 -15.52 5.01
N ILE A 11 -21.18 -16.42 4.62
CA ILE A 11 -22.08 -17.14 5.55
C ILE A 11 -21.26 -18.00 6.51
N ASN A 12 -20.30 -18.78 6.01
CA ASN A 12 -19.45 -19.62 6.83
C ASN A 12 -18.61 -18.80 7.82
N THR A 13 -18.00 -17.71 7.36
CA THR A 13 -17.23 -16.79 8.24
C THR A 13 -18.12 -16.22 9.34
N ARG A 14 -19.35 -15.82 9.02
CA ARG A 14 -20.29 -15.30 10.00
C ARG A 14 -20.74 -16.37 11.00
N GLN A 15 -20.99 -17.60 10.55
CA GLN A 15 -21.37 -18.72 11.43
C GLN A 15 -20.25 -19.10 12.40
N ILE A 16 -18.98 -19.07 11.93
CA ILE A 16 -17.80 -19.29 12.79
C ILE A 16 -17.70 -18.15 13.83
N ALA A 17 -17.80 -16.90 13.40
CA ALA A 17 -17.68 -15.74 14.26
C ALA A 17 -18.79 -15.66 15.32
N THR A 18 -19.98 -16.18 15.02
CA THR A 18 -21.13 -16.23 15.95
C THR A 18 -21.17 -17.50 16.81
N GLY A 19 -20.22 -18.43 16.65
CA GLY A 19 -20.18 -19.69 17.39
C GLY A 19 -21.30 -20.68 17.07
N GLN A 20 -22.04 -20.46 15.97
CA GLN A 20 -23.12 -21.34 15.54
C GLN A 20 -22.62 -22.66 14.93
N VAL A 21 -21.37 -22.67 14.46
CA VAL A 21 -20.70 -23.87 13.95
C VAL A 21 -19.35 -23.99 14.63
N THR A 22 -19.21 -24.95 15.53
CA THR A 22 -17.99 -25.21 16.31
C THR A 22 -17.26 -26.47 15.86
N ASP A 23 -17.91 -27.34 15.08
CA ASP A 23 -17.35 -28.61 14.63
C ASP A 23 -17.56 -28.83 13.14
N PHE A 24 -16.46 -28.90 12.39
CA PHE A 24 -16.42 -29.19 10.96
C PHE A 24 -15.96 -30.63 10.66
N ASN A 25 -15.73 -31.47 11.68
CA ASN A 25 -15.14 -32.80 11.49
C ASN A 25 -15.98 -33.65 10.54
N ALA A 26 -17.32 -33.62 10.68
CA ALA A 26 -18.21 -34.38 9.79
C ALA A 26 -18.10 -33.90 8.31
N LYS A 27 -17.95 -32.59 8.10
CA LYS A 27 -17.78 -32.02 6.74
C LYS A 27 -16.41 -32.35 6.17
N ILE A 28 -15.37 -32.26 6.98
CA ILE A 28 -14.00 -32.64 6.59
C ILE A 28 -13.95 -34.10 6.22
N GLN A 29 -14.54 -35.01 7.04
CA GLN A 29 -14.60 -36.42 6.76
C GLN A 29 -15.34 -36.71 5.44
N SER A 30 -16.50 -36.07 5.23
CA SER A 30 -17.26 -36.21 3.97
C SER A 30 -16.46 -35.77 2.74
N LEU A 31 -15.70 -34.67 2.85
CA LEU A 31 -14.84 -34.21 1.75
C LEU A 31 -13.65 -35.15 1.53
N GLN A 32 -13.07 -35.70 2.58
CA GLN A 32 -12.00 -36.72 2.49
C GLN A 32 -12.48 -38.01 1.84
N ASP A 33 -13.69 -38.46 2.21
CA ASP A 33 -14.31 -39.62 1.59
C ASP A 33 -14.59 -39.41 0.09
N GLN A 34 -15.07 -38.23 -0.28
CA GLN A 34 -15.25 -37.85 -1.69
C GLN A 34 -13.93 -37.82 -2.45
N LEU A 35 -12.87 -37.28 -1.84
CA LEU A 35 -11.53 -37.21 -2.40
C LEU A 35 -10.95 -38.60 -2.60
N THR A 36 -11.14 -39.48 -1.63
CA THR A 36 -10.74 -40.89 -1.70
C THR A 36 -11.51 -41.65 -2.80
N ALA A 37 -12.85 -41.43 -2.91
CA ALA A 37 -13.68 -42.01 -3.95
C ALA A 37 -13.25 -41.55 -5.34
N LEU A 38 -12.94 -40.25 -5.52
CA LEU A 38 -12.39 -39.71 -6.76
C LEU A 38 -11.01 -40.28 -7.09
N GLY A 39 -10.15 -40.43 -6.07
CA GLY A 39 -8.81 -41.02 -6.23
C GLY A 39 -8.82 -42.51 -6.60
N SER A 40 -9.89 -43.23 -6.26
CA SER A 40 -10.07 -44.64 -6.61
C SER A 40 -10.57 -44.84 -8.06
N VAL A 41 -11.13 -43.80 -8.70
CA VAL A 41 -11.50 -43.82 -10.12
C VAL A 41 -10.22 -43.64 -10.94
N LYS A 42 -9.48 -44.72 -11.14
CA LYS A 42 -8.36 -44.76 -12.09
C LYS A 42 -8.87 -44.62 -13.51
N GLY A 43 -8.99 -43.37 -13.96
CA GLY A 43 -9.18 -43.07 -15.36
C GLY A 43 -8.02 -43.61 -16.19
N THR A 44 -8.28 -44.22 -17.34
CA THR A 44 -7.21 -44.59 -18.27
C THR A 44 -6.53 -43.30 -18.74
N LYS A 45 -5.20 -43.18 -18.55
CA LYS A 45 -4.42 -42.04 -19.04
C LYS A 45 -4.61 -41.94 -20.55
N LYS A 46 -5.36 -40.93 -21.01
CA LYS A 46 -5.66 -40.73 -22.45
C LYS A 46 -4.59 -39.90 -23.17
N GLY A 47 -3.74 -39.20 -22.40
CA GLY A 47 -2.69 -38.36 -22.96
C GLY A 47 -1.93 -37.63 -21.87
N GLU A 48 -0.96 -36.88 -22.30
CA GLU A 48 -0.16 -35.99 -21.46
C GLU A 48 0.01 -34.66 -22.18
N ILE A 49 -0.25 -33.56 -21.48
CA ILE A 49 -0.04 -32.22 -21.98
C ILE A 49 1.15 -31.69 -21.23
N THR A 50 2.21 -31.37 -21.96
CA THR A 50 3.43 -30.80 -21.41
C THR A 50 3.42 -29.29 -21.62
N SER A 51 3.86 -28.55 -20.62
CA SER A 51 4.02 -27.08 -20.75
C SER A 51 5.05 -26.76 -21.83
N PRO A 52 4.75 -25.87 -22.77
CA PRO A 52 5.71 -25.47 -23.83
C PRO A 52 6.81 -24.54 -23.29
N SER A 53 6.60 -23.90 -22.14
CA SER A 53 7.55 -22.96 -21.51
C SER A 53 7.50 -23.02 -19.99
N SER A 54 8.53 -22.48 -19.35
CA SER A 54 8.54 -22.25 -17.90
C SER A 54 7.70 -21.02 -17.57
N GLY A 55 6.94 -21.06 -16.47
CA GLY A 55 6.11 -19.94 -16.05
C GLY A 55 5.05 -20.35 -15.01
N TYR A 56 4.12 -19.44 -14.75
CA TYR A 56 2.96 -19.70 -13.91
C TYR A 56 1.83 -20.25 -14.76
N PHE A 57 1.31 -21.42 -14.38
CA PHE A 57 0.10 -21.95 -15.00
C PHE A 57 -1.14 -21.41 -14.29
N VAL A 58 -2.03 -20.78 -15.06
CA VAL A 58 -3.33 -20.28 -14.62
C VAL A 58 -4.40 -21.14 -15.28
N SER A 59 -5.16 -21.90 -14.48
CA SER A 59 -6.16 -22.87 -14.94
C SER A 59 -7.44 -22.26 -15.50
N SER A 60 -7.47 -20.94 -15.71
CA SER A 60 -8.62 -20.23 -16.27
C SER A 60 -8.17 -19.23 -17.32
N THR A 61 -9.04 -19.05 -18.31
CA THR A 61 -8.96 -17.97 -19.30
C THR A 61 -10.23 -17.14 -19.20
N ASP A 62 -10.15 -15.86 -19.53
CA ASP A 62 -11.27 -14.94 -19.42
C ASP A 62 -11.66 -14.29 -20.77
N GLY A 63 -10.92 -14.62 -21.85
CA GLY A 63 -11.14 -14.09 -23.19
C GLY A 63 -10.58 -12.69 -23.42
N TYR A 64 -9.74 -12.20 -22.51
CA TYR A 64 -9.04 -10.93 -22.65
C TYR A 64 -7.53 -11.08 -22.82
N GLU A 65 -7.06 -12.30 -23.08
CA GLU A 65 -5.64 -12.61 -23.19
C GLU A 65 -4.92 -11.84 -24.29
N SER A 66 -5.65 -11.49 -25.37
CA SER A 66 -5.13 -10.72 -26.50
C SER A 66 -5.28 -9.20 -26.35
N THR A 67 -6.01 -8.74 -25.32
CA THR A 67 -6.36 -7.31 -25.16
C THR A 67 -5.15 -6.43 -24.89
N PHE A 68 -4.20 -6.93 -24.09
CA PHE A 68 -2.98 -6.20 -23.73
C PHE A 68 -1.75 -6.98 -24.18
N SER A 69 -0.84 -6.30 -24.87
CA SER A 69 0.49 -6.81 -25.16
C SER A 69 1.41 -6.51 -23.97
N TYR A 70 2.10 -7.53 -23.47
CA TYR A 70 3.08 -7.35 -22.39
C TYR A 70 4.21 -6.39 -22.79
N ASN A 71 4.66 -6.47 -24.04
CA ASN A 71 5.77 -5.64 -24.56
C ASN A 71 5.39 -4.17 -24.71
N ASP A 72 4.09 -3.88 -24.89
CA ASP A 72 3.59 -2.51 -25.07
C ASP A 72 3.02 -1.93 -23.77
N ALA A 73 3.10 -2.65 -22.67
CA ALA A 73 2.47 -2.25 -21.41
C ALA A 73 2.91 -0.85 -20.94
N THR A 74 4.19 -0.50 -21.10
CA THR A 74 4.73 0.80 -20.69
C THR A 74 4.34 1.97 -21.60
N ASN A 75 3.81 1.69 -22.78
CA ASN A 75 3.40 2.70 -23.76
C ASN A 75 1.90 3.01 -23.75
N LEU A 76 1.12 2.35 -22.88
CA LEU A 76 -0.33 2.51 -22.82
C LEU A 76 -0.69 3.94 -22.44
N THR A 77 -1.60 4.52 -23.23
CA THR A 77 -2.16 5.85 -22.99
C THR A 77 -3.51 5.79 -22.26
N VAL A 78 -4.01 6.94 -21.80
CA VAL A 78 -5.35 7.04 -21.20
C VAL A 78 -6.44 6.56 -22.18
N ASP A 79 -6.32 6.92 -23.46
CA ASP A 79 -7.28 6.52 -24.49
C ASP A 79 -7.24 5.03 -24.78
N ASP A 80 -6.03 4.42 -24.79
CA ASP A 80 -5.89 2.97 -24.90
C ASP A 80 -6.58 2.25 -23.74
N LEU A 81 -6.38 2.70 -22.51
CA LEU A 81 -6.99 2.09 -21.32
C LEU A 81 -8.51 2.20 -21.35
N LYS A 82 -9.07 3.37 -21.71
CA LYS A 82 -10.51 3.56 -21.86
C LYS A 82 -11.09 2.66 -22.95
N THR A 83 -10.46 2.62 -24.11
CA THR A 83 -10.90 1.79 -25.24
C THR A 83 -10.87 0.31 -24.91
N LYS A 84 -9.77 -0.14 -24.28
CA LYS A 84 -9.58 -1.57 -23.93
C LYS A 84 -10.49 -2.04 -22.79
N LYS A 85 -10.85 -1.15 -21.87
CA LYS A 85 -11.82 -1.44 -20.81
C LYS A 85 -13.21 -1.77 -21.38
N ASP A 86 -13.60 -1.13 -22.46
CA ASP A 86 -14.91 -1.33 -23.09
C ASP A 86 -14.95 -2.51 -24.08
N GLN A 87 -13.81 -3.17 -24.32
CA GLN A 87 -13.75 -4.34 -25.19
C GLN A 87 -14.52 -5.53 -24.58
N LYS A 88 -15.17 -6.29 -25.46
CA LYS A 88 -15.83 -7.53 -25.07
C LYS A 88 -14.85 -8.68 -25.07
N ALA A 89 -15.01 -9.60 -24.13
CA ALA A 89 -14.25 -10.83 -24.09
C ALA A 89 -14.39 -11.61 -25.42
N GLU A 90 -13.29 -12.17 -25.90
CA GLU A 90 -13.32 -13.11 -27.02
C GLU A 90 -14.00 -14.41 -26.62
N THR A 91 -14.61 -15.07 -27.58
CA THR A 91 -15.21 -16.39 -27.34
C THR A 91 -14.12 -17.39 -26.99
N GLN A 92 -14.20 -17.96 -25.81
CA GLN A 92 -13.21 -18.95 -25.36
C GLN A 92 -13.42 -20.29 -26.06
N ASP A 93 -12.32 -20.90 -26.49
CA ASP A 93 -12.33 -22.28 -26.95
C ASP A 93 -12.41 -23.21 -25.74
N SER A 94 -13.42 -24.09 -25.74
CA SER A 94 -13.65 -25.09 -24.68
C SER A 94 -12.52 -26.13 -24.56
N SER A 95 -11.61 -26.20 -25.53
CA SER A 95 -10.41 -27.04 -25.48
C SER A 95 -9.25 -26.44 -24.71
N VAL A 96 -9.30 -25.13 -24.40
CA VAL A 96 -8.25 -24.43 -23.64
C VAL A 96 -8.38 -24.78 -22.16
N ILE A 97 -7.34 -25.37 -21.59
CA ILE A 97 -7.29 -25.76 -20.17
C ILE A 97 -6.74 -24.69 -19.24
N GLY A 98 -6.15 -23.65 -19.79
CA GLY A 98 -5.54 -22.54 -19.05
C GLY A 98 -4.52 -21.79 -19.88
N LYS A 99 -3.77 -20.92 -19.23
CA LYS A 99 -2.71 -20.11 -19.82
C LYS A 99 -1.42 -20.21 -19.03
N ILE A 100 -0.29 -19.93 -19.68
CA ILE A 100 1.02 -19.86 -19.05
C ILE A 100 1.49 -18.41 -19.10
N CYS A 101 1.79 -17.86 -17.92
CA CYS A 101 2.44 -16.56 -17.80
C CYS A 101 3.93 -16.81 -17.65
N ASP A 102 4.70 -16.52 -18.69
CA ASP A 102 6.13 -16.82 -18.80
C ASP A 102 7.03 -15.71 -18.21
N SER A 103 6.44 -14.59 -17.79
CA SER A 103 7.14 -13.51 -17.12
C SER A 103 6.89 -13.53 -15.59
N TYR A 104 7.96 -13.26 -14.84
CA TYR A 104 7.87 -13.06 -13.38
C TYR A 104 7.30 -11.68 -13.01
N ASN A 105 7.33 -10.74 -13.94
CA ASN A 105 6.76 -9.42 -13.75
C ASN A 105 5.39 -9.33 -14.42
N TRP A 106 4.52 -8.55 -13.83
CA TRP A 106 3.23 -8.19 -14.40
C TRP A 106 2.98 -6.71 -14.19
N TYR A 107 2.04 -6.14 -14.92
CA TYR A 107 1.77 -4.72 -14.89
C TYR A 107 0.34 -4.43 -14.47
N VAL A 108 0.20 -3.35 -13.70
CA VAL A 108 -1.08 -2.70 -13.42
C VAL A 108 -1.08 -1.37 -14.15
N ALA A 109 -2.02 -1.19 -15.05
CA ALA A 109 -2.23 0.09 -15.73
C ALA A 109 -3.48 0.77 -15.16
N CYS A 110 -3.34 2.01 -14.72
CA CYS A 110 -4.44 2.77 -14.14
C CYS A 110 -4.46 4.21 -14.64
N ILE A 111 -5.63 4.83 -14.60
CA ILE A 111 -5.82 6.24 -14.93
C ILE A 111 -5.89 7.02 -13.62
N VAL A 112 -5.07 8.04 -13.50
CA VAL A 112 -5.03 8.93 -12.34
C VAL A 112 -5.13 10.40 -12.76
N PRO A 113 -5.59 11.30 -11.89
CA PRO A 113 -5.53 12.73 -12.13
C PRO A 113 -4.09 13.22 -12.32
N ALA A 114 -3.88 14.24 -13.16
CA ALA A 114 -2.57 14.78 -13.51
C ALA A 114 -1.77 15.29 -12.29
N ASP A 115 -2.44 15.85 -11.29
CA ASP A 115 -1.82 16.29 -10.04
C ASP A 115 -1.30 15.10 -9.20
N THR A 116 -1.97 13.96 -9.27
CA THR A 116 -1.50 12.71 -8.65
C THR A 116 -0.34 12.13 -9.44
N ALA A 117 -0.44 12.10 -10.76
CA ALA A 117 0.61 11.61 -11.65
C ALA A 117 1.95 12.36 -11.44
N SER A 118 1.89 13.68 -11.22
CA SER A 118 3.08 14.51 -10.99
C SER A 118 3.91 14.12 -9.75
N ARG A 119 3.31 13.37 -8.82
CA ARG A 119 3.97 12.85 -7.62
C ARG A 119 4.61 11.47 -7.84
N LEU A 120 4.28 10.82 -8.94
CA LEU A 120 4.79 9.51 -9.32
C LEU A 120 5.95 9.70 -10.30
N LYS A 121 7.14 9.32 -9.90
CA LYS A 121 8.32 9.36 -10.76
C LYS A 121 8.60 7.96 -11.27
N GLU A 122 9.06 7.84 -12.50
CA GLU A 122 9.56 6.57 -13.03
C GLU A 122 10.63 5.98 -12.10
N ASP A 123 10.67 4.67 -12.00
CA ASP A 123 11.52 3.88 -11.10
C ASP A 123 11.25 4.08 -9.59
N ALA A 124 10.31 4.94 -9.20
CA ALA A 124 9.95 5.10 -7.79
C ALA A 124 9.30 3.81 -7.25
N GLN A 125 9.69 3.45 -6.02
CA GLN A 125 9.07 2.34 -5.30
C GLN A 125 7.76 2.81 -4.67
N VAL A 126 6.72 2.05 -4.91
CA VAL A 126 5.38 2.28 -4.35
C VAL A 126 4.83 0.96 -3.84
N SER A 127 3.73 0.98 -3.12
CA SER A 127 2.94 -0.23 -2.88
C SER A 127 1.51 -0.05 -3.35
N ILE A 128 0.88 -1.15 -3.75
CA ILE A 128 -0.53 -1.17 -4.14
C ILE A 128 -1.31 -2.09 -3.21
N GLN A 129 -2.54 -1.69 -2.95
CA GLN A 129 -3.52 -2.52 -2.27
C GLN A 129 -4.69 -2.79 -3.22
N LEU A 130 -5.13 -4.05 -3.24
CA LEU A 130 -6.35 -4.48 -3.90
C LEU A 130 -7.33 -4.95 -2.81
N PRO A 131 -8.21 -4.06 -2.30
CA PRO A 131 -9.01 -4.33 -1.10
C PRO A 131 -9.90 -5.58 -1.18
N PHE A 132 -10.29 -5.96 -2.39
CA PHE A 132 -11.18 -7.11 -2.62
C PHE A 132 -10.44 -8.40 -3.00
N VAL A 133 -9.13 -8.34 -3.18
CA VAL A 133 -8.33 -9.46 -3.72
C VAL A 133 -7.20 -9.86 -2.79
N SER A 134 -6.53 -8.90 -2.16
CA SER A 134 -5.38 -9.11 -1.29
C SER A 134 -5.54 -8.36 0.03
N SER A 135 -5.11 -8.98 1.12
CA SER A 135 -5.15 -8.38 2.46
C SER A 135 -3.90 -7.60 2.81
N GLY A 136 -2.92 -7.53 1.92
CA GLY A 136 -1.63 -6.88 2.18
C GLY A 136 -1.16 -5.98 1.04
N ASP A 137 -0.13 -5.20 1.35
CA ASP A 137 0.54 -4.34 0.39
C ASP A 137 1.37 -5.18 -0.60
N ILE A 138 1.21 -4.90 -1.88
CA ILE A 138 1.98 -5.51 -2.96
C ILE A 138 3.04 -4.49 -3.39
N PRO A 139 4.34 -4.81 -3.25
CA PRO A 139 5.40 -3.95 -3.75
C PRO A 139 5.31 -3.75 -5.25
N ALA A 140 5.46 -2.52 -5.70
CA ALA A 140 5.42 -2.15 -7.10
C ALA A 140 6.46 -1.06 -7.41
N THR A 141 6.86 -0.99 -8.67
CA THR A 141 7.73 0.08 -9.19
C THR A 141 6.97 0.82 -10.27
N VAL A 142 7.03 2.13 -10.28
CA VAL A 142 6.47 2.95 -11.37
C VAL A 142 7.26 2.69 -12.64
N ALA A 143 6.67 2.00 -13.60
CA ALA A 143 7.32 1.65 -14.86
C ALA A 143 7.20 2.73 -15.93
N ALA A 144 6.09 3.47 -15.93
CA ALA A 144 5.87 4.61 -16.83
C ALA A 144 4.75 5.52 -16.30
N VAL A 145 4.82 6.80 -16.66
CA VAL A 145 3.78 7.80 -16.43
C VAL A 145 3.51 8.50 -17.76
N ASN A 146 2.45 8.07 -18.45
CA ASN A 146 2.12 8.56 -19.79
C ASN A 146 1.01 9.61 -19.70
N GLN A 147 1.37 10.86 -19.95
CA GLN A 147 0.45 12.00 -19.95
C GLN A 147 0.61 12.78 -21.25
N THR A 148 -0.50 13.08 -21.88
CA THR A 148 -0.54 14.03 -23.01
C THR A 148 -0.45 15.46 -22.47
N ASP A 149 0.26 16.34 -23.15
CA ASP A 149 0.40 17.74 -22.75
C ASP A 149 -0.96 18.40 -22.54
N GLY A 150 -1.14 19.00 -21.36
CA GLY A 150 -2.38 19.68 -20.98
C GLY A 150 -3.55 18.76 -20.60
N ALA A 151 -3.36 17.44 -20.61
CA ALA A 151 -4.42 16.52 -20.19
C ALA A 151 -4.61 16.55 -18.65
N SER A 152 -5.87 16.42 -18.23
CA SER A 152 -6.26 16.35 -16.80
C SER A 152 -6.01 14.98 -16.17
N GLU A 153 -5.70 13.97 -16.97
CA GLU A 153 -5.48 12.58 -16.57
C GLU A 153 -4.17 12.05 -17.17
N ALA A 154 -3.61 11.06 -16.53
CA ALA A 154 -2.44 10.32 -16.99
C ALA A 154 -2.64 8.82 -16.82
N ALA A 155 -2.02 8.02 -17.69
CA ALA A 155 -1.91 6.59 -17.52
C ALA A 155 -0.64 6.27 -16.72
N VAL A 156 -0.80 5.61 -15.59
CA VAL A 156 0.31 5.15 -14.74
C VAL A 156 0.42 3.65 -14.84
N ILE A 157 1.63 3.19 -15.14
CA ILE A 157 1.94 1.78 -15.30
C ILE A 157 2.84 1.35 -14.14
N LEU A 158 2.37 0.42 -13.35
CA LEU A 158 3.08 -0.13 -12.20
C LEU A 158 3.53 -1.54 -12.50
N LYS A 159 4.81 -1.83 -12.28
CA LYS A 159 5.41 -3.16 -12.44
C LYS A 159 5.44 -3.86 -11.09
N CYS A 160 4.90 -5.05 -11.02
CA CYS A 160 4.84 -5.91 -9.84
C CYS A 160 5.55 -7.24 -10.13
N ASN A 161 6.14 -7.84 -9.10
CA ASN A 161 6.80 -9.14 -9.19
C ASN A 161 6.23 -10.20 -8.24
N TYR A 162 5.22 -9.85 -7.45
CA TYR A 162 4.53 -10.77 -6.56
C TYR A 162 3.25 -11.28 -7.23
N MET A 163 3.07 -12.58 -7.30
CA MET A 163 1.89 -13.22 -7.87
C MET A 163 1.30 -14.23 -6.88
N SER A 164 -0.03 -14.27 -6.80
CA SER A 164 -0.78 -15.28 -6.08
C SER A 164 -1.88 -15.88 -6.97
N ASP A 165 -2.45 -17.01 -6.56
CA ASP A 165 -3.57 -17.63 -7.29
C ASP A 165 -4.77 -16.67 -7.44
N THR A 166 -5.03 -15.85 -6.43
CA THR A 166 -6.10 -14.86 -6.47
C THR A 166 -5.78 -13.73 -7.44
N LEU A 167 -4.56 -13.18 -7.40
CA LEU A 167 -4.10 -12.10 -8.28
C LEU A 167 -4.09 -12.52 -9.75
N SER A 168 -3.76 -13.76 -10.04
CA SER A 168 -3.72 -14.28 -11.42
C SER A 168 -5.07 -14.26 -12.13
N LYS A 169 -6.17 -14.13 -11.38
CA LYS A 169 -7.54 -14.11 -11.87
C LYS A 169 -8.17 -12.73 -11.95
N VAL A 170 -7.42 -11.70 -11.49
CA VAL A 170 -7.89 -10.31 -11.54
C VAL A 170 -7.64 -9.70 -12.89
N ARG A 171 -8.62 -8.96 -13.42
CA ARG A 171 -8.48 -8.25 -14.68
C ARG A 171 -8.72 -6.75 -14.52
N ASP A 172 -9.84 -6.34 -13.95
CA ASP A 172 -10.22 -4.96 -13.69
C ASP A 172 -10.64 -4.86 -12.23
N GLU A 173 -9.95 -4.01 -11.47
CA GLU A 173 -10.18 -3.86 -10.04
C GLU A 173 -9.80 -2.45 -9.60
N THR A 174 -10.43 -1.99 -8.53
CA THR A 174 -10.03 -0.74 -7.87
C THR A 174 -8.77 -0.97 -7.05
N ILE A 175 -7.76 -0.15 -7.27
CA ILE A 175 -6.50 -0.20 -6.52
C ILE A 175 -6.29 1.06 -5.70
N GLN A 176 -5.60 0.93 -4.59
CA GLN A 176 -5.04 2.03 -3.83
C GLN A 176 -3.53 2.04 -4.01
N ILE A 177 -2.96 3.18 -4.43
CA ILE A 177 -1.52 3.35 -4.60
C ILE A 177 -0.99 4.13 -3.40
N ASN A 178 -0.08 3.53 -2.65
CA ASN A 178 0.64 4.15 -1.55
C ASN A 178 2.01 4.64 -2.08
N ILE A 179 2.14 5.95 -2.27
CA ILE A 179 3.32 6.57 -2.88
C ILE A 179 4.48 6.63 -1.90
N ASN A 180 4.17 6.94 -0.63
CA ASN A 180 5.16 7.03 0.44
C ASN A 180 4.59 6.44 1.73
N THR A 181 5.43 5.72 2.46
CA THR A 181 5.15 5.27 3.82
C THR A 181 6.09 5.97 4.77
N TYR A 182 5.54 6.71 5.73
CA TYR A 182 6.31 7.36 6.78
C TYR A 182 6.04 6.67 8.11
N THR A 183 7.11 6.24 8.77
CA THR A 183 7.04 5.69 10.12
C THR A 183 7.56 6.75 11.09
N GLY A 184 6.76 7.10 12.09
CA GLY A 184 7.13 8.14 13.05
C GLY A 184 6.02 8.43 14.06
N ILE A 185 6.28 9.41 14.92
CA ILE A 185 5.32 9.87 15.93
C ILE A 185 4.33 10.82 15.27
N ARG A 186 3.05 10.51 15.37
CA ARG A 186 1.99 11.32 14.80
C ARG A 186 1.46 12.33 15.82
N VAL A 187 1.53 13.62 15.48
CA VAL A 187 0.96 14.72 16.27
C VAL A 187 -0.10 15.48 15.47
N SER A 188 -1.00 16.15 16.17
CA SER A 188 -1.97 17.05 15.52
C SER A 188 -1.24 18.24 14.88
N GLN A 189 -1.62 18.62 13.67
CA GLN A 189 -1.11 19.85 13.03
C GLN A 189 -1.39 21.09 13.92
N GLN A 190 -2.47 21.07 14.67
CA GLN A 190 -2.83 22.16 15.59
C GLN A 190 -1.89 22.28 16.81
N SER A 191 -1.14 21.25 17.15
CA SER A 191 -0.17 21.27 18.26
C SER A 191 1.18 21.86 17.86
N VAL A 192 1.46 21.93 16.55
CA VAL A 192 2.75 22.42 16.05
C VAL A 192 2.86 23.93 16.24
N ARG A 193 3.98 24.38 16.80
CA ARG A 193 4.32 25.78 17.05
C ARG A 193 5.70 26.09 16.49
N PHE A 194 5.93 27.39 16.24
CA PHE A 194 7.24 27.92 15.94
C PHE A 194 7.72 28.68 17.18
N GLN A 195 8.95 28.45 17.58
CA GLN A 195 9.57 29.15 18.68
C GLN A 195 11.00 29.46 18.35
N THR A 196 11.45 30.65 18.73
CA THR A 196 12.86 31.06 18.69
C THR A 196 13.57 30.42 19.88
N VAL A 197 14.53 29.54 19.61
CA VAL A 197 15.35 28.87 20.65
C VAL A 197 16.79 29.29 20.51
N SER A 198 17.45 29.54 21.64
CA SER A 198 18.89 29.85 21.71
C SER A 198 19.63 28.67 22.35
N LYS A 199 20.75 28.27 21.75
CA LYS A 199 21.62 27.20 22.23
C LYS A 199 23.06 27.69 22.21
N ASP A 200 23.79 27.44 23.28
CA ASP A 200 25.22 27.70 23.32
C ASP A 200 25.97 26.55 22.65
N VAL A 201 26.76 26.89 21.63
CA VAL A 201 27.58 25.95 20.88
C VAL A 201 29.05 26.27 21.12
N THR A 202 29.82 25.31 21.57
CA THR A 202 31.25 25.43 21.79
C THR A 202 32.00 24.84 20.60
N ASP A 203 32.88 25.63 19.98
CA ASP A 203 33.72 25.18 18.86
C ASP A 203 34.90 24.31 19.34
N GLU A 204 35.63 23.70 18.39
CA GLU A 204 36.80 22.86 18.66
C GLU A 204 37.93 23.60 19.42
N ASN A 205 37.92 24.91 19.41
CA ASN A 205 38.90 25.77 20.09
C ASN A 205 38.46 26.20 21.51
N GLY A 206 37.26 25.73 21.95
CA GLY A 206 36.73 26.05 23.27
C GLY A 206 35.96 27.38 23.34
N ASN A 207 35.73 28.09 22.22
CA ASN A 207 34.95 29.32 22.20
C ASN A 207 33.45 28.98 22.18
N THR A 208 32.68 29.55 23.09
CA THR A 208 31.23 29.38 23.16
C THR A 208 30.55 30.55 22.45
N THR A 209 29.65 30.22 21.52
CA THR A 209 28.83 31.17 20.78
C THR A 209 27.36 30.80 20.95
N THR A 210 26.51 31.78 21.27
CA THR A 210 25.05 31.56 21.34
C THR A 210 24.46 31.63 19.94
N VAL A 211 23.90 30.51 19.49
CA VAL A 211 23.17 30.39 18.22
C VAL A 211 21.69 30.50 18.51
N THR A 212 20.97 31.34 17.76
CA THR A 212 19.52 31.52 17.89
C THR A 212 18.84 31.14 16.57
N LYS A 213 17.80 30.28 16.63
CA LYS A 213 17.12 29.80 15.45
C LYS A 213 15.63 29.63 15.74
N ASP A 214 14.79 29.90 14.71
CA ASP A 214 13.39 29.58 14.75
C ASP A 214 13.19 28.10 14.37
N VAL A 215 12.59 27.34 15.27
CA VAL A 215 12.38 25.90 15.11
C VAL A 215 10.89 25.53 15.20
N LYS A 216 10.55 24.42 14.58
CA LYS A 216 9.23 23.80 14.73
C LYS A 216 9.27 22.86 15.92
N GLY A 217 8.25 22.93 16.77
CA GLY A 217 8.15 22.04 17.92
C GLY A 217 6.73 21.90 18.41
N VAL A 218 6.59 21.16 19.47
CA VAL A 218 5.35 20.97 20.22
C VAL A 218 5.59 21.21 21.70
N TYR A 219 4.55 21.59 22.43
CA TYR A 219 4.60 21.56 23.89
C TYR A 219 4.16 20.18 24.37
N ILE A 220 4.95 19.58 25.22
CA ILE A 220 4.64 18.33 25.92
C ILE A 220 4.39 18.62 27.39
N LEU A 221 3.55 17.80 28.04
CA LEU A 221 3.38 17.83 29.48
C LEU A 221 4.57 17.14 30.15
N TYR A 222 5.29 17.89 30.99
CA TYR A 222 6.42 17.40 31.76
C TYR A 222 6.16 17.63 33.26
N GLY A 223 5.70 16.61 33.95
CA GLY A 223 5.22 16.73 35.30
C GLY A 223 4.00 17.67 35.40
N ASN A 224 4.13 18.79 36.10
CA ASN A 224 3.07 19.78 36.26
C ASN A 224 3.27 21.03 35.38
N SER A 225 4.21 21.01 34.44
CA SER A 225 4.49 22.11 33.53
C SER A 225 4.55 21.63 32.09
N ILE A 226 4.46 22.55 31.16
CA ILE A 226 4.69 22.25 29.76
C ILE A 226 6.11 22.58 29.37
N LYS A 227 6.68 21.79 28.48
CA LYS A 227 8.01 21.94 27.93
C LYS A 227 7.93 21.99 26.41
N PHE A 228 8.65 22.92 25.79
CA PHE A 228 8.78 22.98 24.34
C PHE A 228 9.88 22.01 23.88
N VAL A 229 9.56 21.15 22.92
CA VAL A 229 10.52 20.25 22.27
C VAL A 229 10.46 20.43 20.76
N GLU A 230 11.63 20.47 20.15
CA GLU A 230 11.77 20.55 18.70
C GLU A 230 11.36 19.21 18.07
N ILE A 231 10.73 19.29 16.91
CA ILE A 231 10.34 18.13 16.10
C ILE A 231 11.00 18.18 14.73
N VAL A 232 11.37 17.03 14.19
CA VAL A 232 11.82 16.87 12.81
C VAL A 232 10.66 16.26 11.99
N PRO A 233 9.95 17.08 11.18
CA PRO A 233 8.82 16.57 10.40
C PRO A 233 9.30 15.72 9.23
N LEU A 234 8.85 14.47 9.15
CA LEU A 234 9.01 13.59 8.00
C LEU A 234 7.89 13.80 6.96
N TYR A 235 6.67 14.09 7.45
CA TYR A 235 5.52 14.37 6.61
C TYR A 235 4.54 15.30 7.32
N SER A 236 3.92 16.21 6.58
CA SER A 236 2.89 17.12 7.09
C SER A 236 1.65 17.09 6.20
N SER A 237 0.48 17.02 6.82
CA SER A 237 -0.83 17.17 6.19
C SER A 237 -1.63 18.27 6.86
N ASN A 238 -2.82 18.58 6.36
CA ASN A 238 -3.69 19.57 6.97
C ASN A 238 -4.13 19.24 8.42
N ASN A 239 -4.10 17.97 8.79
CA ASN A 239 -4.63 17.49 10.08
C ASN A 239 -3.54 17.02 11.05
N TYR A 240 -2.40 16.53 10.54
CA TYR A 240 -1.36 15.94 11.37
C TYR A 240 0.03 16.08 10.75
N VAL A 241 1.03 15.91 11.59
CA VAL A 241 2.45 15.83 11.24
C VAL A 241 2.97 14.48 11.72
N ILE A 242 3.79 13.83 10.88
CA ILE A 242 4.60 12.66 11.27
C ILE A 242 5.99 13.18 11.57
N CYS A 243 6.46 12.96 12.79
CA CYS A 243 7.77 13.38 13.27
C CYS A 243 8.73 12.19 13.33
N ASP A 244 9.99 12.45 13.07
CA ASP A 244 11.06 11.48 13.28
C ASP A 244 11.08 11.05 14.75
N PRO A 245 11.01 9.75 15.06
CA PRO A 245 11.02 9.27 16.43
C PRO A 245 12.42 9.25 17.06
N ASP A 246 13.49 9.31 16.25
CA ASP A 246 14.88 9.20 16.69
C ASP A 246 15.81 10.12 15.87
N PRO A 247 15.54 11.45 15.86
CA PRO A 247 16.38 12.39 15.13
C PRO A 247 17.74 12.56 15.82
N ASP A 248 18.75 12.98 15.05
CA ASP A 248 20.04 13.36 15.63
C ASP A 248 19.88 14.56 16.55
N THR A 249 19.89 14.32 17.87
CA THR A 249 19.70 15.35 18.89
C THR A 249 20.84 16.37 18.94
N SER A 250 22.00 16.06 18.36
CA SER A 250 23.12 17.03 18.27
C SER A 250 22.79 18.19 17.33
N GLU A 251 21.98 17.96 16.32
CA GLU A 251 21.53 18.98 15.36
C GLU A 251 20.36 19.83 15.86
N LEU A 252 19.65 19.36 16.91
CA LEU A 252 18.51 20.06 17.46
C LEU A 252 18.93 21.26 18.32
N MET A 253 18.12 22.32 18.25
CA MET A 253 18.27 23.48 19.14
C MET A 253 17.80 23.16 20.56
N THR A 254 16.78 22.32 20.74
CA THR A 254 16.39 21.71 22.01
C THR A 254 17.19 20.44 22.25
N SER A 255 17.57 20.16 23.49
CA SER A 255 18.36 18.94 23.82
C SER A 255 17.53 17.67 23.74
N GLU A 256 16.22 17.80 23.62
CA GLU A 256 15.24 16.72 23.62
C GLU A 256 14.28 16.92 22.47
N THR A 257 13.73 15.81 22.00
CA THR A 257 12.66 15.77 20.99
C THR A 257 11.46 15.02 21.52
N LEU A 258 10.41 14.95 20.70
CA LEU A 258 9.18 14.24 21.01
C LEU A 258 9.45 12.72 21.07
N THR A 259 8.97 12.09 22.12
CA THR A 259 9.05 10.64 22.32
C THR A 259 7.67 9.99 22.33
N LEU A 260 7.65 8.65 22.15
CA LEU A 260 6.40 7.90 22.17
C LEU A 260 5.78 7.97 23.59
N TYR A 261 4.47 8.23 23.62
CA TYR A 261 3.65 8.43 24.82
C TYR A 261 3.76 9.80 25.49
N ASP A 262 4.48 10.77 24.93
CA ASP A 262 4.42 12.13 25.41
C ASP A 262 3.00 12.70 25.23
N GLU A 263 2.53 13.41 26.26
CA GLU A 263 1.25 14.12 26.23
C GLU A 263 1.41 15.47 25.55
N VAL A 264 0.95 15.57 24.30
CA VAL A 264 1.12 16.79 23.49
C VAL A 264 -0.01 17.77 23.70
N VAL A 265 0.34 19.02 23.96
CA VAL A 265 -0.61 20.13 24.15
C VAL A 265 -1.13 20.58 22.77
N VAL A 266 -2.40 20.35 22.50
CA VAL A 266 -3.02 20.73 21.21
C VAL A 266 -3.46 22.19 21.21
N GLY A 267 -3.92 22.74 22.32
CA GLY A 267 -4.42 24.10 22.45
C GLY A 267 -4.15 24.73 23.80
N GLY A 268 -4.20 26.04 23.85
CA GLY A 268 -4.00 26.82 25.06
C GLY A 268 -3.73 28.28 24.73
N LYS A 269 -3.91 29.18 25.73
CA LYS A 269 -3.54 30.60 25.63
C LYS A 269 -2.18 30.82 26.29
N ASP A 270 -1.36 31.70 25.69
CA ASP A 270 -0.10 32.11 26.23
C ASP A 270 0.81 30.93 26.66
N LEU A 271 1.00 29.99 25.72
CA LEU A 271 1.88 28.85 25.93
C LEU A 271 3.33 29.29 25.89
N TYR A 272 4.09 28.95 26.93
CA TYR A 272 5.52 29.17 27.04
C TYR A 272 6.18 28.04 27.81
N ASP A 273 7.47 27.88 27.63
CA ASP A 273 8.23 26.81 28.27
C ASP A 273 8.26 27.02 29.81
N GLY A 274 7.98 25.97 30.57
CA GLY A 274 7.87 25.99 32.01
C GLY A 274 6.51 26.48 32.56
N LYS A 275 5.51 26.77 31.72
CA LYS A 275 4.17 27.13 32.17
C LYS A 275 3.51 26.00 32.95
N MET A 276 3.08 26.30 34.17
CA MET A 276 2.37 25.34 35.03
C MET A 276 0.97 25.05 34.50
N VAL A 277 0.63 23.78 34.46
CA VAL A 277 -0.71 23.28 34.12
C VAL A 277 -1.46 23.02 35.43
N LYS A 278 -2.65 23.62 35.55
CA LYS A 278 -3.54 23.43 36.70
C LYS A 278 -4.56 22.33 36.43
#